data_1e809f10ed43e4c6770afce21eb5c0df
#
_entry.id   1e809f10ed43e4c6770afce21eb5c0df
#
_cell.length_a   1.000
_cell.length_b   1.000
_cell.length_c   1.000
_cell.angle_alpha   90.00
_cell.angle_beta   90.00
_cell.angle_gamma   90.00
#
_symmetry.space_group_name_H-M   'P 1'
#
loop_
_entity.id
_entity.type
_entity.pdbx_description
1 polymer ?
#
loop_
_entity_poly.entity_id
_entity_poly.type
_entity_poly.pdbx_seq_one_letter_code
_entity_poly.pdbx_strand_id
1 'polypeptide(L)'
;MKHLFLAILAAGMAFSAAADDKVVIPDSTGFKFTDVKVIKSTPVKDQNKSGTCWCYSTNSFFENEILRKTGKEVHLSEGFVVWHCYFDKAQKFIRMDGKINFAEGGAAEDVPYVWNRYGMMPNEAYTGMTHGDKKFNTAELTAVLSGFLDVVNSKKLKKLTPSWLEGFQGVLNAYMGKIPENFTYEGKNYTPQTFAASLGINMDDYISIASFTHHPFYKPF
;
A
#
# COMPACT_ATOMS: atom_id res chain seq x y z
N MET A 1 -55.68 -23.79 -37.48
CA MET A 1 -54.75 -23.88 -38.57
C MET A 1 -53.91 -22.59 -38.62
N LYS A 2 -52.84 -22.51 -37.95
CA LYS A 2 -51.76 -21.53 -38.13
C LYS A 2 -50.57 -22.00 -37.33
N HIS A 3 -49.55 -22.50 -38.03
CA HIS A 3 -48.30 -22.95 -37.44
C HIS A 3 -47.48 -21.76 -36.95
N LEU A 4 -47.17 -21.78 -35.67
CA LEU A 4 -46.29 -20.78 -35.04
C LEU A 4 -44.86 -21.40 -34.99
N PHE A 5 -43.97 -20.93 -35.87
CA PHE A 5 -42.57 -21.25 -35.83
C PHE A 5 -41.89 -20.46 -34.70
N LEU A 6 -41.39 -21.20 -33.72
CA LEU A 6 -40.56 -20.62 -32.64
C LEU A 6 -39.10 -20.60 -33.11
N ALA A 7 -38.59 -19.42 -33.47
CA ALA A 7 -37.19 -19.23 -33.77
C ALA A 7 -36.42 -19.01 -32.48
N ILE A 8 -35.59 -20.00 -32.09
CA ILE A 8 -34.66 -19.86 -30.98
C ILE A 8 -33.46 -19.05 -31.49
N LEU A 9 -33.34 -17.82 -31.03
CA LEU A 9 -32.18 -16.97 -31.30
C LEU A 9 -31.08 -17.31 -30.26
N ALA A 10 -30.07 -18.07 -30.68
CA ALA A 10 -28.89 -18.34 -29.88
C ALA A 10 -28.03 -17.05 -29.88
N ALA A 11 -28.09 -16.28 -28.79
CA ALA A 11 -27.19 -15.16 -28.57
C ALA A 11 -25.81 -15.72 -28.17
N GLY A 12 -24.92 -15.81 -29.15
CA GLY A 12 -23.50 -16.06 -28.90
C GLY A 12 -22.89 -14.87 -28.15
N MET A 13 -22.54 -15.06 -26.88
CA MET A 13 -21.69 -14.10 -26.19
C MET A 13 -20.28 -14.17 -26.79
N ALA A 14 -19.97 -13.22 -27.66
CA ALA A 14 -18.61 -12.96 -28.06
C ALA A 14 -17.87 -12.34 -26.84
N PHE A 15 -17.02 -13.14 -26.21
CA PHE A 15 -16.00 -12.60 -25.31
C PHE A 15 -15.05 -11.79 -26.18
N SER A 16 -15.20 -10.45 -26.17
CA SER A 16 -14.17 -9.56 -26.63
C SER A 16 -12.98 -9.71 -25.68
N ALA A 17 -11.93 -10.40 -26.10
CA ALA A 17 -10.63 -10.23 -25.51
C ALA A 17 -10.28 -8.74 -25.66
N ALA A 18 -10.18 -8.04 -24.53
CA ALA A 18 -9.65 -6.67 -24.54
C ALA A 18 -8.23 -6.78 -25.12
N ALA A 19 -8.04 -6.24 -26.31
CA ALA A 19 -6.72 -6.03 -26.86
C ALA A 19 -5.98 -5.11 -25.88
N ASP A 20 -4.80 -5.54 -25.43
CA ASP A 20 -3.85 -4.65 -24.76
C ASP A 20 -3.65 -3.44 -25.68
N ASP A 21 -4.20 -2.30 -25.29
CA ASP A 21 -3.92 -1.03 -25.94
C ASP A 21 -2.43 -0.73 -25.70
N LYS A 22 -1.61 -1.15 -26.66
CA LYS A 22 -0.22 -0.75 -26.72
C LYS A 22 -0.21 0.77 -26.83
N VAL A 23 0.23 1.43 -25.76
CA VAL A 23 0.50 2.86 -25.77
C VAL A 23 1.60 3.09 -26.81
N VAL A 24 1.20 3.47 -28.02
CA VAL A 24 2.12 3.90 -29.07
C VAL A 24 2.58 5.30 -28.68
N ILE A 25 3.75 5.41 -28.06
CA ILE A 25 4.42 6.71 -27.89
C ILE A 25 4.87 7.14 -29.28
N PRO A 26 4.39 8.28 -29.81
CA PRO A 26 4.85 8.76 -31.11
C PRO A 26 6.37 8.96 -31.04
N ASP A 27 7.10 8.36 -31.98
CA ASP A 27 8.54 8.52 -32.09
C ASP A 27 8.88 9.95 -32.55
N SER A 28 8.90 10.89 -31.62
CA SER A 28 9.30 12.28 -31.87
C SER A 28 10.81 12.48 -31.90
N THR A 29 11.58 11.44 -31.56
CA THR A 29 13.04 11.53 -31.38
C THR A 29 13.85 10.79 -32.45
N GLY A 30 13.18 10.04 -33.34
CA GLY A 30 13.85 9.21 -34.35
C GLY A 30 14.51 7.92 -33.80
N PHE A 31 14.38 7.65 -32.48
CA PHE A 31 14.85 6.39 -31.89
C PHE A 31 13.81 5.29 -32.09
N LYS A 32 14.26 4.12 -32.57
CA LYS A 32 13.46 2.91 -32.66
C LYS A 32 13.80 2.02 -31.48
N PHE A 33 12.79 1.76 -30.63
CA PHE A 33 12.91 0.84 -29.50
C PHE A 33 12.33 -0.52 -29.89
N THR A 34 13.03 -1.59 -29.52
CA THR A 34 12.57 -2.97 -29.66
C THR A 34 12.52 -3.60 -28.28
N ASP A 35 11.37 -4.20 -27.96
CA ASP A 35 11.22 -4.92 -26.70
C ASP A 35 12.15 -6.13 -26.70
N VAL A 36 13.15 -6.11 -25.84
CA VAL A 36 14.05 -7.25 -25.60
C VAL A 36 13.40 -8.25 -24.67
N LYS A 37 12.69 -7.76 -23.65
CA LYS A 37 11.97 -8.60 -22.68
C LYS A 37 10.85 -7.77 -22.04
N VAL A 38 9.64 -8.30 -22.09
CA VAL A 38 8.48 -7.78 -21.37
C VAL A 38 8.23 -8.64 -20.14
N ILE A 39 8.20 -8.04 -18.96
CA ILE A 39 7.89 -8.72 -17.70
C ILE A 39 6.46 -8.36 -17.33
N LYS A 40 5.63 -9.40 -17.06
CA LYS A 40 4.25 -9.19 -16.59
C LYS A 40 4.27 -8.41 -15.28
N SER A 41 3.43 -7.40 -15.17
CA SER A 41 3.28 -6.56 -13.98
C SER A 41 1.82 -6.47 -13.53
N THR A 42 1.62 -6.13 -12.26
CA THR A 42 0.30 -5.78 -11.72
C THR A 42 -0.14 -4.40 -12.25
N PRO A 43 -1.46 -4.12 -12.26
CA PRO A 43 -1.97 -2.81 -12.69
C PRO A 43 -1.43 -1.65 -11.87
N VAL A 44 -1.29 -0.48 -12.51
CA VAL A 44 -0.92 0.76 -11.84
C VAL A 44 -2.05 1.22 -10.92
N LYS A 45 -1.71 1.65 -9.70
CA LYS A 45 -2.65 2.16 -8.72
C LYS A 45 -2.57 3.69 -8.61
N ASP A 46 -3.71 4.33 -8.35
CA ASP A 46 -3.81 5.77 -8.16
C ASP A 46 -3.78 6.12 -6.66
N GLN A 47 -2.70 6.74 -6.18
CA GLN A 47 -2.60 7.22 -4.79
C GLN A 47 -3.49 8.41 -4.47
N ASN A 48 -4.05 9.07 -5.50
CA ASN A 48 -4.89 10.26 -5.38
C ASN A 48 -4.22 11.37 -4.53
N LYS A 49 -5.00 12.01 -3.66
CA LYS A 49 -4.55 13.10 -2.78
C LYS A 49 -3.98 12.58 -1.47
N SER A 50 -2.89 11.81 -1.56
CA SER A 50 -2.15 11.35 -0.39
C SER A 50 -0.64 11.47 -0.62
N GLY A 51 0.11 11.79 0.41
CA GLY A 51 1.58 11.83 0.38
C GLY A 51 2.21 10.44 0.55
N THR A 52 1.55 9.38 0.06
CA THR A 52 1.92 7.98 0.30
C THR A 52 2.52 7.28 -0.92
N CYS A 53 3.09 8.03 -1.87
CA CYS A 53 3.72 7.49 -3.09
C CYS A 53 4.77 6.40 -2.79
N TRP A 54 5.52 6.55 -1.70
CA TRP A 54 6.49 5.59 -1.23
C TRP A 54 5.86 4.22 -0.94
N CYS A 55 4.66 4.19 -0.34
CA CYS A 55 3.92 2.98 -0.03
C CYS A 55 3.38 2.32 -1.30
N TYR A 56 2.73 3.12 -2.18
CA TYR A 56 2.18 2.62 -3.44
C TYR A 56 3.26 2.02 -4.34
N SER A 57 4.40 2.69 -4.49
CA SER A 57 5.51 2.20 -5.32
C SER A 57 6.14 0.94 -4.76
N THR A 58 6.34 0.87 -3.43
CA THR A 58 6.98 -0.29 -2.81
C THR A 58 6.02 -1.49 -2.73
N ASN A 59 4.73 -1.28 -2.43
CA ASN A 59 3.73 -2.35 -2.53
C ASN A 59 3.66 -2.90 -3.94
N SER A 60 3.63 -2.03 -4.97
CA SER A 60 3.65 -2.46 -6.37
C SER A 60 4.88 -3.29 -6.69
N PHE A 61 6.07 -2.93 -6.17
CA PHE A 61 7.27 -3.74 -6.31
C PHE A 61 7.07 -5.15 -5.72
N PHE A 62 6.57 -5.26 -4.47
CA PHE A 62 6.35 -6.56 -3.83
C PHE A 62 5.21 -7.36 -4.48
N GLU A 63 4.16 -6.72 -4.97
CA GLU A 63 3.09 -7.36 -5.75
C GLU A 63 3.66 -8.02 -7.02
N ASN A 64 4.56 -7.32 -7.72
CA ASN A 64 5.25 -7.86 -8.89
C ASN A 64 6.22 -9.00 -8.51
N GLU A 65 6.88 -8.93 -7.37
CA GLU A 65 7.72 -10.01 -6.86
C GLU A 65 6.89 -11.25 -6.48
N ILE A 66 5.72 -11.08 -5.87
CA ILE A 66 4.77 -12.16 -5.60
C ILE A 66 4.33 -12.80 -6.91
N LEU A 67 3.90 -11.98 -7.89
CA LEU A 67 3.49 -12.45 -9.20
C LEU A 67 4.63 -13.23 -9.90
N ARG A 68 5.85 -12.71 -9.88
CA ARG A 68 7.03 -13.36 -10.47
C ARG A 68 7.36 -14.69 -9.81
N LYS A 69 7.28 -14.78 -8.48
CA LYS A 69 7.67 -15.98 -7.70
C LYS A 69 6.57 -17.04 -7.66
N THR A 70 5.31 -16.63 -7.61
CA THR A 70 4.17 -17.52 -7.34
C THR A 70 3.20 -17.67 -8.52
N GLY A 71 3.26 -16.77 -9.50
CA GLY A 71 2.27 -16.67 -10.58
C GLY A 71 0.93 -16.07 -10.14
N LYS A 72 0.78 -15.67 -8.88
CA LYS A 72 -0.46 -15.10 -8.32
C LYS A 72 -0.43 -13.58 -8.34
N GLU A 73 -1.53 -12.99 -8.76
CA GLU A 73 -1.77 -11.56 -8.64
C GLU A 73 -2.42 -11.27 -7.29
N VAL A 74 -1.81 -10.42 -6.49
CA VAL A 74 -2.27 -10.02 -5.16
C VAL A 74 -2.19 -8.51 -5.06
N HIS A 75 -3.23 -7.87 -4.54
CA HIS A 75 -3.24 -6.45 -4.26
C HIS A 75 -3.02 -6.22 -2.76
N LEU A 76 -1.88 -5.65 -2.40
CA LEU A 76 -1.53 -5.35 -1.01
C LEU A 76 -2.23 -4.07 -0.54
N SER A 77 -2.57 -4.03 0.75
CA SER A 77 -3.21 -2.88 1.37
C SER A 77 -2.21 -1.77 1.68
N GLU A 78 -2.29 -0.66 0.97
CA GLU A 78 -1.57 0.56 1.31
C GLU A 78 -2.08 1.14 2.64
N GLY A 79 -3.39 1.07 2.87
CA GLY A 79 -4.00 1.53 4.11
C GLY A 79 -3.43 0.85 5.35
N PHE A 80 -3.18 -0.46 5.29
CA PHE A 80 -2.57 -1.22 6.38
C PHE A 80 -1.16 -0.72 6.71
N VAL A 81 -0.33 -0.54 5.68
CA VAL A 81 1.04 -0.03 5.86
C VAL A 81 1.04 1.39 6.40
N VAL A 82 0.24 2.28 5.82
CA VAL A 82 0.15 3.69 6.22
C VAL A 82 -0.33 3.83 7.67
N TRP A 83 -1.34 3.05 8.08
CA TRP A 83 -1.84 3.05 9.45
C TRP A 83 -0.73 2.73 10.45
N HIS A 84 0.01 1.66 10.23
CA HIS A 84 1.11 1.25 11.12
C HIS A 84 2.27 2.24 11.10
N CYS A 85 2.61 2.78 9.94
CA CYS A 85 3.64 3.82 9.84
C CYS A 85 3.27 5.08 10.62
N TYR A 86 2.03 5.56 10.54
CA TYR A 86 1.59 6.72 11.31
C TYR A 86 1.63 6.46 12.80
N PHE A 87 1.19 5.29 13.23
CA PHE A 87 1.20 4.90 14.64
C PHE A 87 2.63 4.84 15.21
N ASP A 88 3.57 4.24 14.48
CA ASP A 88 4.97 4.14 14.93
C ASP A 88 5.70 5.49 14.83
N LYS A 89 5.44 6.28 13.79
CA LYS A 89 5.98 7.64 13.66
C LYS A 89 5.52 8.55 14.81
N ALA A 90 4.28 8.44 15.26
CA ALA A 90 3.78 9.19 16.40
C ALA A 90 4.54 8.87 17.68
N GLN A 91 4.76 7.57 17.95
CA GLN A 91 5.55 7.16 19.10
C GLN A 91 6.99 7.67 19.02
N LYS A 92 7.60 7.59 17.83
CA LYS A 92 8.96 8.07 17.60
C LYS A 92 9.03 9.59 17.77
N PHE A 93 8.05 10.34 17.25
CA PHE A 93 7.95 11.80 17.40
C PHE A 93 7.95 12.23 18.87
N ILE A 94 7.12 11.61 19.69
CA ILE A 94 7.06 11.91 21.13
C ILE A 94 8.35 11.50 21.85
N ARG A 95 8.92 10.33 21.55
CA ARG A 95 10.19 9.87 22.15
C ARG A 95 11.37 10.78 21.79
N MET A 96 11.32 11.43 20.64
CA MET A 96 12.33 12.37 20.17
C MET A 96 12.03 13.83 20.51
N ASP A 97 11.07 14.06 21.42
CA ASP A 97 10.69 15.41 21.89
C ASP A 97 10.30 16.36 20.73
N GLY A 98 9.58 15.84 19.73
CA GLY A 98 9.16 16.58 18.56
C GLY A 98 10.27 17.00 17.60
N LYS A 99 11.50 16.49 17.76
CA LYS A 99 12.67 16.88 16.94
C LYS A 99 12.77 16.13 15.61
N ILE A 100 11.82 15.28 15.30
CA ILE A 100 11.72 14.61 14.01
C ILE A 100 10.43 15.01 13.32
N ASN A 101 10.41 14.90 11.99
CA ASN A 101 9.22 15.23 11.23
C ASN A 101 8.13 14.15 11.41
N PHE A 102 6.88 14.62 11.60
CA PHE A 102 5.67 13.78 11.47
C PHE A 102 4.90 14.24 10.24
N ALA A 103 4.92 13.47 9.18
CA ALA A 103 4.27 13.79 7.92
C ALA A 103 3.89 12.50 7.15
N GLU A 104 3.17 12.66 6.05
CA GLU A 104 2.72 11.57 5.17
C GLU A 104 3.88 10.82 4.49
N GLY A 105 4.97 11.54 4.18
CA GLY A 105 6.13 10.98 3.49
C GLY A 105 6.75 9.82 4.27
N GLY A 106 7.36 8.90 3.53
CA GLY A 106 8.06 7.73 4.05
C GLY A 106 9.12 7.26 3.06
N ALA A 107 9.74 6.15 3.38
CA ALA A 107 10.76 5.52 2.55
C ALA A 107 10.30 4.12 2.10
N ALA A 108 10.99 3.56 1.11
CA ALA A 108 10.71 2.21 0.62
C ALA A 108 10.84 1.18 1.76
N GLU A 109 11.78 1.38 2.66
CA GLU A 109 12.07 0.52 3.81
C GLU A 109 10.93 0.45 4.84
N ASP A 110 10.04 1.43 4.87
CA ASP A 110 8.88 1.42 5.77
C ASP A 110 7.94 0.23 5.46
N VAL A 111 7.85 -0.21 4.20
CA VAL A 111 7.02 -1.37 3.82
C VAL A 111 7.60 -2.69 4.34
N PRO A 112 8.87 -3.06 4.08
CA PRO A 112 9.51 -4.22 4.70
C PRO A 112 9.48 -4.19 6.23
N TYR A 113 9.64 -3.02 6.85
CA TYR A 113 9.55 -2.86 8.29
C TYR A 113 8.15 -3.25 8.81
N VAL A 114 7.08 -2.73 8.19
CA VAL A 114 5.70 -3.09 8.55
C VAL A 114 5.45 -4.58 8.32
N TRP A 115 5.90 -5.10 7.17
CA TRP A 115 5.77 -6.51 6.82
C TRP A 115 6.37 -7.43 7.88
N ASN A 116 7.61 -7.18 8.30
CA ASN A 116 8.29 -7.99 9.31
C ASN A 116 7.67 -7.85 10.70
N ARG A 117 7.19 -6.66 11.06
CA ARG A 117 6.70 -6.37 12.41
C ARG A 117 5.23 -6.73 12.60
N TYR A 118 4.39 -6.40 11.62
CA TYR A 118 2.94 -6.47 11.72
C TYR A 118 2.30 -7.46 10.74
N GLY A 119 3.05 -7.95 9.78
CA GLY A 119 2.53 -8.76 8.69
C GLY A 119 2.02 -7.90 7.52
N MET A 120 1.08 -8.44 6.74
CA MET A 120 0.50 -7.78 5.59
C MET A 120 -0.96 -8.17 5.43
N MET A 121 -1.72 -7.34 4.72
CA MET A 121 -3.12 -7.61 4.38
C MET A 121 -3.38 -7.36 2.89
N PRO A 122 -4.32 -8.08 2.28
CA PRO A 122 -4.80 -7.73 0.95
C PRO A 122 -5.73 -6.51 1.02
N ASN A 123 -5.76 -5.72 -0.03
CA ASN A 123 -6.57 -4.50 -0.09
C ASN A 123 -8.08 -4.78 0.10
N GLU A 124 -8.58 -5.96 -0.33
CA GLU A 124 -9.96 -6.38 -0.17
C GLU A 124 -10.35 -6.56 1.30
N ALA A 125 -9.40 -6.90 2.17
CA ALA A 125 -9.66 -7.08 3.60
C ALA A 125 -9.57 -5.77 4.38
N TYR A 126 -8.77 -4.81 3.93
CA TYR A 126 -8.61 -3.52 4.58
C TYR A 126 -8.12 -2.45 3.61
N THR A 127 -8.96 -1.49 3.30
CA THR A 127 -8.63 -0.39 2.38
C THR A 127 -8.01 0.82 3.07
N GLY A 128 -8.26 1.00 4.37
CA GLY A 128 -7.95 2.24 5.07
C GLY A 128 -8.90 3.41 4.72
N MET A 129 -10.04 3.13 4.09
CA MET A 129 -11.06 4.12 3.69
C MET A 129 -12.38 3.76 4.34
N THR A 130 -12.92 4.65 5.19
CA THR A 130 -14.12 4.34 6.01
C THR A 130 -15.35 5.16 5.64
N HIS A 131 -15.19 6.28 4.95
CA HIS A 131 -16.28 7.23 4.74
C HIS A 131 -16.91 7.16 3.33
N GLY A 132 -16.80 6.00 2.66
CA GLY A 132 -17.34 5.81 1.31
C GLY A 132 -16.48 6.46 0.21
N ASP A 133 -15.30 6.91 0.56
CA ASP A 133 -14.33 7.43 -0.38
C ASP A 133 -13.89 6.33 -1.35
N LYS A 134 -13.89 6.66 -2.63
CA LYS A 134 -13.42 5.73 -3.68
C LYS A 134 -11.91 5.80 -3.89
N LYS A 135 -11.25 6.80 -3.32
CA LYS A 135 -9.83 7.08 -3.49
C LYS A 135 -9.20 7.57 -2.19
N PHE A 136 -7.96 7.16 -1.96
CA PHE A 136 -7.23 7.50 -0.76
C PHE A 136 -6.98 9.01 -0.64
N ASN A 137 -7.32 9.60 0.51
CA ASN A 137 -7.08 11.01 0.82
C ASN A 137 -6.70 11.15 2.29
N THR A 138 -5.48 11.58 2.56
CA THR A 138 -4.90 11.63 3.91
C THR A 138 -4.70 13.07 4.42
N ALA A 139 -5.09 14.08 3.66
CA ALA A 139 -4.79 15.49 3.99
C ALA A 139 -5.41 15.92 5.33
N GLU A 140 -6.70 15.65 5.54
CA GLU A 140 -7.38 16.00 6.80
C GLU A 140 -6.84 15.15 7.95
N LEU A 141 -6.70 13.83 7.75
CA LEU A 141 -6.14 12.93 8.74
C LEU A 141 -4.77 13.41 9.22
N THR A 142 -3.86 13.74 8.29
CA THR A 142 -2.51 14.17 8.64
C THR A 142 -2.52 15.49 9.42
N ALA A 143 -3.38 16.44 9.05
CA ALA A 143 -3.52 17.69 9.78
C ALA A 143 -4.00 17.47 11.22
N VAL A 144 -5.03 16.62 11.41
CA VAL A 144 -5.56 16.26 12.72
C VAL A 144 -4.52 15.54 13.59
N LEU A 145 -3.81 14.56 13.02
CA LEU A 145 -2.78 13.80 13.72
C LEU A 145 -1.60 14.69 14.12
N SER A 146 -1.17 15.61 13.25
CA SER A 146 -0.11 16.57 13.56
C SER A 146 -0.51 17.49 14.70
N GLY A 147 -1.71 18.08 14.64
CA GLY A 147 -2.23 18.91 15.71
C GLY A 147 -2.37 18.18 17.05
N PHE A 148 -2.80 16.91 17.01
CA PHE A 148 -2.84 16.05 18.19
C PHE A 148 -1.45 15.89 18.82
N LEU A 149 -0.45 15.57 18.01
CA LEU A 149 0.93 15.38 18.49
C LEU A 149 1.57 16.66 18.99
N ASP A 150 1.29 17.81 18.38
CA ASP A 150 1.77 19.10 18.83
C ASP A 150 1.25 19.44 20.24
N VAL A 151 -0.02 19.13 20.51
CA VAL A 151 -0.60 19.29 21.86
C VAL A 151 0.05 18.35 22.86
N VAL A 152 0.18 17.06 22.50
CA VAL A 152 0.81 16.05 23.38
C VAL A 152 2.27 16.37 23.66
N ASN A 153 3.01 16.88 22.67
CA ASN A 153 4.43 17.28 22.81
C ASN A 153 4.62 18.66 23.45
N SER A 154 3.55 19.32 23.86
CA SER A 154 3.64 20.64 24.47
C SER A 154 4.44 20.61 25.77
N LYS A 155 5.43 21.52 25.92
CA LYS A 155 6.25 21.66 27.12
C LYS A 155 5.44 22.02 28.38
N LYS A 156 4.15 22.35 28.23
CA LYS A 156 3.23 22.57 29.34
C LYS A 156 2.86 21.27 30.06
N LEU A 157 2.99 20.14 29.40
CA LEU A 157 2.68 18.83 29.98
C LEU A 157 3.93 18.27 30.65
N LYS A 158 3.91 18.21 31.99
CA LYS A 158 5.06 17.70 32.79
C LYS A 158 5.20 16.19 32.72
N LYS A 159 4.10 15.46 32.48
CA LYS A 159 4.05 13.99 32.44
C LYS A 159 2.94 13.57 31.49
N LEU A 160 3.25 12.66 30.60
CA LEU A 160 2.27 12.02 29.72
C LEU A 160 1.73 10.73 30.37
N THR A 161 0.44 10.50 30.22
CA THR A 161 -0.19 9.22 30.52
C THR A 161 -0.18 8.34 29.27
N PRO A 162 -0.30 7.01 29.36
CA PRO A 162 -0.41 6.14 28.18
C PRO A 162 -1.62 6.47 27.28
N SER A 163 -2.64 7.11 27.83
CA SER A 163 -3.89 7.44 27.13
C SER A 163 -3.74 8.28 25.86
N TRP A 164 -2.63 9.04 25.73
CA TRP A 164 -2.38 9.80 24.50
C TRP A 164 -2.22 8.86 23.29
N LEU A 165 -1.59 7.71 23.49
CA LEU A 165 -1.37 6.76 22.40
C LEU A 165 -2.67 6.06 21.99
N GLU A 166 -3.51 5.72 22.98
CA GLU A 166 -4.86 5.19 22.73
C GLU A 166 -5.73 6.22 22.02
N GLY A 167 -5.66 7.49 22.43
CA GLY A 167 -6.36 8.60 21.77
C GLY A 167 -5.90 8.79 20.33
N PHE A 168 -4.58 8.75 20.09
CA PHE A 168 -4.02 8.81 18.73
C PHE A 168 -4.50 7.64 17.85
N GLN A 169 -4.47 6.43 18.40
CA GLN A 169 -5.01 5.24 17.73
C GLN A 169 -6.51 5.37 17.45
N GLY A 170 -7.26 5.98 18.37
CA GLY A 170 -8.67 6.27 18.19
C GLY A 170 -8.94 7.18 16.99
N VAL A 171 -8.11 8.21 16.81
CA VAL A 171 -8.18 9.08 15.62
C VAL A 171 -7.85 8.29 14.35
N LEU A 172 -6.77 7.52 14.33
CA LEU A 172 -6.44 6.66 13.19
C LEU A 172 -7.61 5.74 12.82
N ASN A 173 -8.21 5.08 13.81
CA ASN A 173 -9.33 4.17 13.60
C ASN A 173 -10.59 4.88 13.11
N ALA A 174 -10.83 6.13 13.52
CA ALA A 174 -11.96 6.92 13.03
C ALA A 174 -11.84 7.24 11.54
N TYR A 175 -10.64 7.59 11.08
CA TYR A 175 -10.40 7.96 9.69
C TYR A 175 -10.12 6.77 8.76
N MET A 176 -9.37 5.78 9.24
CA MET A 176 -8.89 4.68 8.42
C MET A 176 -9.57 3.34 8.71
N GLY A 177 -10.41 3.27 9.74
CA GLY A 177 -11.00 2.03 10.22
C GLY A 177 -10.08 1.25 11.15
N LYS A 178 -10.68 0.42 11.99
CA LYS A 178 -9.95 -0.51 12.85
C LYS A 178 -9.40 -1.66 12.00
N ILE A 179 -8.12 -1.93 12.09
CA ILE A 179 -7.49 -3.08 11.44
C ILE A 179 -8.07 -4.37 12.05
N PRO A 180 -8.61 -5.31 11.24
CA PRO A 180 -9.10 -6.58 11.75
C PRO A 180 -7.94 -7.49 12.14
N GLU A 181 -8.09 -8.19 13.27
CA GLU A 181 -7.11 -9.17 13.74
C GLU A 181 -7.10 -10.43 12.85
N ASN A 182 -8.27 -10.78 12.32
CA ASN A 182 -8.46 -11.92 11.42
C ASN A 182 -9.32 -11.50 10.24
N PHE A 183 -9.06 -12.07 9.08
CA PHE A 183 -9.82 -11.82 7.85
C PHE A 183 -9.86 -13.06 6.97
N THR A 184 -10.82 -13.10 6.05
CA THR A 184 -10.92 -14.16 5.04
C THR A 184 -10.44 -13.61 3.70
N TYR A 185 -9.55 -14.34 3.04
CA TYR A 185 -9.09 -14.07 1.68
C TYR A 185 -9.06 -15.36 0.87
N GLU A 186 -9.66 -15.38 -0.31
CA GLU A 186 -9.82 -16.57 -1.17
C GLU A 186 -10.34 -17.81 -0.41
N GLY A 187 -11.31 -17.59 0.49
CA GLY A 187 -11.96 -18.66 1.27
C GLY A 187 -11.13 -19.23 2.41
N LYS A 188 -9.97 -18.64 2.73
CA LYS A 188 -9.12 -19.02 3.87
C LYS A 188 -9.06 -17.92 4.90
N ASN A 189 -8.98 -18.32 6.18
CA ASN A 189 -8.80 -17.39 7.28
C ASN A 189 -7.32 -17.11 7.52
N TYR A 190 -7.02 -15.83 7.72
CA TYR A 190 -5.66 -15.33 7.96
C TYR A 190 -5.64 -14.33 9.11
N THR A 191 -4.50 -14.26 9.78
CA THR A 191 -4.01 -13.05 10.44
C THR A 191 -3.08 -12.29 9.49
N PRO A 192 -2.74 -11.02 9.73
CA PRO A 192 -1.77 -10.30 8.91
C PRO A 192 -0.43 -11.04 8.77
N GLN A 193 0.04 -11.68 9.86
CA GLN A 193 1.29 -12.44 9.85
C GLN A 193 1.20 -13.71 9.00
N THR A 194 0.12 -14.48 9.14
CA THR A 194 -0.05 -15.71 8.37
C THR A 194 -0.30 -15.43 6.89
N PHE A 195 -0.94 -14.32 6.56
CA PHE A 195 -1.08 -13.88 5.19
C PHE A 195 0.28 -13.50 4.59
N ALA A 196 1.05 -12.65 5.26
CA ALA A 196 2.40 -12.28 4.84
C ALA A 196 3.27 -13.52 4.57
N ALA A 197 3.27 -14.49 5.48
CA ALA A 197 4.00 -15.75 5.30
C ALA A 197 3.53 -16.57 4.10
N SER A 198 2.26 -16.48 3.73
CA SER A 198 1.68 -17.23 2.58
C SER A 198 2.08 -16.68 1.22
N LEU A 199 2.61 -15.46 1.15
CA LEU A 199 2.95 -14.76 -0.09
C LEU A 199 4.29 -15.22 -0.72
N GLY A 200 5.08 -16.04 -0.02
CA GLY A 200 6.35 -16.56 -0.54
C GLY A 200 7.47 -15.52 -0.65
N ILE A 201 7.34 -14.40 0.08
CA ILE A 201 8.33 -13.34 0.14
C ILE A 201 9.07 -13.43 1.49
N ASN A 202 10.39 -13.47 1.43
CA ASN A 202 11.27 -13.29 2.60
C ASN A 202 11.92 -11.90 2.49
N MET A 203 11.69 -11.02 3.46
CA MET A 203 12.21 -9.66 3.44
C MET A 203 13.74 -9.60 3.55
N ASP A 204 14.39 -10.62 4.10
CA ASP A 204 15.84 -10.72 4.18
C ASP A 204 16.52 -10.92 2.81
N ASP A 205 15.74 -11.27 1.76
CA ASP A 205 16.22 -11.39 0.39
C ASP A 205 16.35 -10.02 -0.31
N TYR A 206 15.87 -8.94 0.32
CA TYR A 206 15.79 -7.60 -0.27
C TYR A 206 16.68 -6.63 0.47
N ILE A 207 17.45 -5.85 -0.29
CA ILE A 207 18.35 -4.83 0.23
C ILE A 207 18.11 -3.50 -0.48
N SER A 208 18.30 -2.41 0.23
CA SER A 208 18.28 -1.08 -0.38
C SER A 208 19.65 -0.75 -0.94
N ILE A 209 19.67 -0.20 -2.15
CA ILE A 209 20.89 0.25 -2.82
C ILE A 209 20.85 1.76 -2.88
N ALA A 210 21.94 2.40 -2.43
CA ALA A 210 22.11 3.83 -2.51
C ALA A 210 23.47 4.19 -3.13
N SER A 211 23.55 5.36 -3.75
CA SER A 211 24.77 5.90 -4.35
C SER A 211 25.14 7.22 -3.69
N PHE A 212 25.64 7.14 -2.44
CA PHE A 212 26.14 8.30 -1.71
C PHE A 212 27.66 8.40 -1.82
N THR A 213 28.18 9.55 -2.22
CA THR A 213 29.62 9.76 -2.43
C THR A 213 30.46 9.76 -1.16
N HIS A 214 29.83 9.91 0.01
CA HIS A 214 30.52 9.87 1.32
C HIS A 214 30.68 8.44 1.88
N HIS A 215 30.13 7.44 1.20
CA HIS A 215 30.38 6.03 1.51
C HIS A 215 31.17 5.37 0.38
N PRO A 216 32.03 4.39 0.68
CA PRO A 216 32.71 3.62 -0.36
C PRO A 216 31.71 2.88 -1.25
N PHE A 217 31.88 2.96 -2.58
CA PHE A 217 31.06 2.20 -3.51
C PHE A 217 31.23 0.69 -3.30
N TYR A 218 30.16 -0.07 -3.54
CA TYR A 218 30.11 -1.53 -3.41
C TYR A 218 30.40 -2.04 -1.99
N LYS A 219 30.12 -1.26 -0.97
CA LYS A 219 30.25 -1.64 0.43
C LYS A 219 28.92 -1.42 1.17
N PRO A 220 28.54 -2.32 2.09
CA PRO A 220 27.41 -2.08 3.00
C PRO A 220 27.75 -0.94 3.98
N PHE A 221 26.74 -0.21 4.42
CA PHE A 221 26.84 0.84 5.44
C PHE A 221 25.57 0.93 6.29
#